data_24060209580c58341922482b4acf1065
#
_entry.id   24060209580c58341922482b4acf1065
#
_cell.length_a   1.000
_cell.length_b   1.000
_cell.length_c   1.000
_cell.angle_alpha   90.00
_cell.angle_beta   90.00
_cell.angle_gamma   90.00
#
_symmetry.space_group_name_H-M   'P 1'
#
loop_
_entity.id
_entity.type
_entity.pdbx_description
1 polymer ?
#
loop_
_entity_poly.entity_id
_entity_poly.type
_entity_poly.pdbx_seq_one_letter_code
_entity_poly.pdbx_strand_id
1 'polypeptide(L)'
;MENKGWILVKDKFWDSYETNRLTEEFQKQDIEIQLVNPNDIDIFVNKENKSSILVNGEPSDAPRFVFPRTGSGTTYYIKAVIRHFERMGVPVINSSDAIDNVKDKLYSHQILAQSNLDIPNTMLLKHPIDIDFVNDYIGFPAIVKTISGSYGRGVFLAETRKQFKQLLSMA
;
A
#
# COMPACT_ATOMS: atom_id res chain seq x y z
N MET A 1 27.03 -8.15 8.94
CA MET A 1 25.63 -7.71 8.79
C MET A 1 25.28 -6.92 10.03
N GLU A 2 24.93 -5.65 9.88
CA GLU A 2 24.42 -4.89 11.01
C GLU A 2 23.17 -5.55 11.58
N ASN A 3 23.07 -5.62 12.91
CA ASN A 3 21.92 -6.25 13.59
C ASN A 3 20.68 -5.32 13.62
N LYS A 4 20.56 -4.42 12.65
CA LYS A 4 19.54 -3.38 12.57
C LYS A 4 18.43 -3.75 11.61
N GLY A 5 17.18 -3.51 12.04
CA GLY A 5 16.04 -3.44 11.15
C GLY A 5 15.87 -2.03 10.57
N TRP A 6 15.34 -1.91 9.36
CA TRP A 6 15.01 -0.60 8.78
C TRP A 6 13.49 -0.40 8.74
N ILE A 7 13.04 0.78 9.19
CA ILE A 7 11.68 1.26 8.91
C ILE A 7 11.79 2.24 7.74
N LEU A 8 11.19 1.88 6.60
CA LEU A 8 11.13 2.78 5.45
C LEU A 8 9.99 3.78 5.63
N VAL A 9 10.32 5.01 5.94
CA VAL A 9 9.36 6.07 6.23
C VAL A 9 9.87 7.41 5.71
N LYS A 10 8.98 8.22 5.11
CA LYS A 10 9.35 9.56 4.62
C LYS A 10 9.64 10.50 5.80
N ASP A 11 10.61 11.40 5.65
CA ASP A 11 11.10 12.28 6.72
C ASP A 11 9.97 13.00 7.48
N LYS A 12 8.97 13.50 6.78
CA LYS A 12 7.83 14.19 7.39
C LYS A 12 6.99 13.36 8.37
N PHE A 13 7.24 12.04 8.45
CA PHE A 13 6.57 11.11 9.35
C PHE A 13 7.51 10.47 10.38
N TRP A 14 8.78 10.90 10.43
CA TRP A 14 9.75 10.35 11.38
C TRP A 14 9.27 10.54 12.82
N ASP A 15 8.74 11.72 13.15
CA ASP A 15 8.23 12.05 14.49
C ASP A 15 6.72 11.76 14.64
N SER A 16 6.12 10.98 13.72
CA SER A 16 4.71 10.61 13.86
C SER A 16 4.49 9.64 15.02
N TYR A 17 3.31 9.70 15.61
CA TYR A 17 2.92 8.80 16.70
C TYR A 17 3.18 7.33 16.34
N GLU A 18 2.80 6.91 15.13
CA GLU A 18 2.94 5.54 14.67
C GLU A 18 4.40 5.12 14.51
N THR A 19 5.25 6.00 14.00
CA THR A 19 6.68 5.71 13.85
C THR A 19 7.35 5.58 15.21
N ASN A 20 7.06 6.51 16.12
CA ASN A 20 7.59 6.48 17.48
C ASN A 20 7.15 5.22 18.22
N ARG A 21 5.86 4.85 18.15
CA ARG A 21 5.34 3.63 18.78
C ARG A 21 5.98 2.36 18.22
N LEU A 22 6.17 2.27 16.91
CA LEU A 22 6.87 1.12 16.30
C LEU A 22 8.31 1.05 16.80
N THR A 23 9.04 2.16 16.80
CA THR A 23 10.43 2.19 17.27
C THR A 23 10.53 1.77 18.74
N GLU A 24 9.66 2.28 19.61
CA GLU A 24 9.59 1.89 21.01
C GLU A 24 9.34 0.38 21.20
N GLU A 25 8.39 -0.20 20.43
CA GLU A 25 8.08 -1.63 20.56
C GLU A 25 9.23 -2.51 20.07
N PHE A 26 9.95 -2.11 19.02
CA PHE A 26 11.18 -2.81 18.61
C PHE A 26 12.27 -2.71 19.68
N GLN A 27 12.47 -1.53 20.28
CA GLN A 27 13.46 -1.31 21.34
C GLN A 27 13.17 -2.18 22.58
N LYS A 28 11.90 -2.37 22.95
CA LYS A 28 11.51 -3.28 24.07
C LYS A 28 11.87 -4.75 23.81
N GLN A 29 12.10 -5.12 22.55
CA GLN A 29 12.53 -6.45 22.13
C GLN A 29 14.03 -6.53 21.85
N ASP A 30 14.80 -5.52 22.26
CA ASP A 30 16.23 -5.40 22.00
C ASP A 30 16.57 -5.42 20.50
N ILE A 31 15.66 -4.89 19.65
CA ILE A 31 15.87 -4.78 18.22
C ILE A 31 16.23 -3.33 17.88
N GLU A 32 17.42 -3.14 17.36
CA GLU A 32 17.87 -1.83 16.89
C GLU A 32 17.17 -1.47 15.57
N ILE A 33 16.65 -0.24 15.47
CA ILE A 33 15.92 0.26 14.30
C ILE A 33 16.62 1.51 13.76
N GLN A 34 16.74 1.56 12.44
CA GLN A 34 17.10 2.75 11.68
C GLN A 34 15.90 3.22 10.85
N LEU A 35 15.54 4.51 10.98
CA LEU A 35 14.59 5.15 10.09
C LEU A 35 15.32 5.54 8.80
N VAL A 36 14.76 5.15 7.66
CA VAL A 36 15.35 5.45 6.35
C VAL A 36 14.25 5.98 5.42
N ASN A 37 14.50 7.14 4.81
CA ASN A 37 13.61 7.62 3.76
C ASN A 37 13.81 6.77 2.49
N PRO A 38 12.78 6.09 2.00
CA PRO A 38 12.94 5.25 0.81
C PRO A 38 13.35 6.01 -0.46
N ASN A 39 13.20 7.34 -0.48
CA ASN A 39 13.66 8.17 -1.61
C ASN A 39 15.19 8.43 -1.58
N ASP A 40 15.85 8.17 -0.46
CA ASP A 40 17.28 8.33 -0.30
C ASP A 40 18.06 7.03 -0.62
N ILE A 41 17.33 5.99 -1.02
CA ILE A 41 17.89 4.68 -1.35
C ILE A 41 18.00 4.54 -2.86
N ASP A 42 19.19 4.52 -3.39
CA ASP A 42 19.44 4.06 -4.75
C ASP A 42 19.65 2.56 -4.79
N ILE A 43 19.15 1.93 -5.83
CA ILE A 43 19.29 0.49 -6.05
C ILE A 43 20.05 0.23 -7.35
N PHE A 44 20.92 -0.71 -7.31
CA PHE A 44 21.71 -1.15 -8.42
C PHE A 44 21.44 -2.63 -8.70
N VAL A 45 20.94 -2.95 -9.88
CA VAL A 45 20.60 -4.32 -10.24
C VAL A 45 21.75 -5.00 -10.94
N ASN A 46 22.31 -6.01 -10.31
CA ASN A 46 23.34 -6.86 -10.91
C ASN A 46 22.98 -8.36 -10.77
N LYS A 47 23.78 -9.21 -11.38
CA LYS A 47 23.55 -10.66 -11.37
C LYS A 47 23.75 -11.26 -9.96
N GLU A 48 24.61 -10.68 -9.16
CA GLU A 48 25.04 -11.23 -7.87
C GLU A 48 24.18 -10.74 -6.69
N ASN A 49 23.40 -9.67 -6.87
CA ASN A 49 22.55 -9.02 -5.87
C ASN A 49 23.30 -8.64 -4.56
N LYS A 50 24.61 -8.46 -4.63
CA LYS A 50 25.43 -8.08 -3.48
C LYS A 50 25.83 -6.62 -3.57
N SER A 51 25.86 -5.92 -2.42
CA SER A 51 26.31 -4.51 -2.32
C SER A 51 25.61 -3.61 -3.35
N SER A 52 24.31 -3.78 -3.49
CA SER A 52 23.51 -3.15 -4.55
C SER A 52 22.59 -2.05 -4.03
N ILE A 53 22.86 -1.55 -2.83
CA ILE A 53 22.11 -0.50 -2.17
C ILE A 53 23.05 0.64 -1.82
N LEU A 54 22.66 1.87 -2.17
CA LEU A 54 23.27 3.07 -1.67
C LEU A 54 22.24 3.85 -0.84
N VAL A 55 22.67 4.44 0.25
CA VAL A 55 21.84 5.36 1.05
C VAL A 55 22.51 6.72 1.04
N ASN A 56 21.83 7.74 0.56
CA ASN A 56 22.42 9.07 0.34
C ASN A 56 23.69 9.05 -0.54
N GLY A 57 23.73 8.17 -1.53
CA GLY A 57 24.86 8.02 -2.44
C GLY A 57 26.03 7.18 -1.90
N GLU A 58 25.98 6.74 -0.64
CA GLU A 58 27.02 5.91 -0.03
C GLU A 58 26.60 4.43 -0.01
N PRO A 59 27.50 3.50 -0.33
CA PRO A 59 27.24 2.07 -0.23
C PRO A 59 26.79 1.66 1.17
N SER A 60 25.75 0.84 1.25
CA SER A 60 25.19 0.37 2.50
C SER A 60 25.02 -1.15 2.51
N ASP A 61 25.25 -1.74 3.67
CA ASP A 61 24.93 -3.13 3.92
C ASP A 61 23.40 -3.32 4.01
N ALA A 62 22.93 -4.53 3.64
CA ALA A 62 21.54 -4.87 3.79
C ALA A 62 21.15 -5.00 5.26
N PRO A 63 19.98 -4.45 5.66
CA PRO A 63 19.48 -4.60 7.02
C PRO A 63 19.04 -6.04 7.31
N ARG A 64 18.86 -6.35 8.60
CA ARG A 64 18.31 -7.63 9.03
C ARG A 64 16.89 -7.89 8.52
N PHE A 65 16.07 -6.84 8.44
CA PHE A 65 14.73 -6.84 7.86
C PHE A 65 14.33 -5.40 7.48
N VAL A 66 13.28 -5.31 6.66
CA VAL A 66 12.70 -4.02 6.24
C VAL A 66 11.22 -3.97 6.63
N PHE A 67 10.82 -2.84 7.23
CA PHE A 67 9.42 -2.57 7.59
C PHE A 67 8.93 -1.32 6.83
N PRO A 68 8.24 -1.48 5.68
CA PRO A 68 7.73 -0.35 4.91
C PRO A 68 6.57 0.35 5.61
N ARG A 69 6.73 1.64 5.94
CA ARG A 69 5.69 2.53 6.50
C ARG A 69 5.34 3.66 5.53
N THR A 70 5.19 3.34 4.26
CA THR A 70 5.00 4.32 3.19
C THR A 70 3.53 4.62 2.86
N GLY A 71 2.62 3.78 3.32
CA GLY A 71 1.18 3.96 3.23
C GLY A 71 0.66 4.16 1.80
N SER A 72 -0.39 4.95 1.64
CA SER A 72 -0.98 5.28 0.34
C SER A 72 -0.02 6.03 -0.60
N GLY A 73 1.01 6.67 -0.05
CA GLY A 73 2.04 7.38 -0.81
C GLY A 73 3.15 6.50 -1.38
N THR A 74 3.01 5.17 -1.38
CA THR A 74 3.96 4.25 -1.99
C THR A 74 3.94 4.43 -3.51
N THR A 75 5.03 4.96 -4.06
CA THR A 75 5.23 5.15 -5.50
C THR A 75 5.80 3.89 -6.15
N TYR A 76 5.91 3.89 -7.49
CA TYR A 76 6.62 2.84 -8.21
C TYR A 76 8.07 2.69 -7.69
N TYR A 77 8.77 3.83 -7.50
CA TYR A 77 10.15 3.85 -6.99
C TYR A 77 10.28 3.14 -5.64
N ILE A 78 9.44 3.53 -4.68
CA ILE A 78 9.44 2.92 -3.35
C ILE A 78 9.16 1.41 -3.41
N LYS A 79 8.24 0.97 -4.28
CA LYS A 79 8.00 -0.45 -4.50
C LYS A 79 9.18 -1.17 -5.13
N ALA A 80 9.89 -0.51 -6.05
CA ALA A 80 11.10 -1.07 -6.64
C ALA A 80 12.19 -1.29 -5.58
N VAL A 81 12.35 -0.34 -4.65
CA VAL A 81 13.26 -0.47 -3.49
C VAL A 81 12.84 -1.66 -2.61
N ILE A 82 11.55 -1.78 -2.28
CA ILE A 82 11.03 -2.90 -1.48
C ILE A 82 11.31 -4.25 -2.17
N ARG A 83 10.96 -4.38 -3.45
CA ARG A 83 11.25 -5.59 -4.24
C ARG A 83 12.74 -5.91 -4.33
N HIS A 84 13.57 -4.89 -4.33
CA HIS A 84 15.02 -5.11 -4.35
C HIS A 84 15.50 -5.78 -3.07
N PHE A 85 15.04 -5.34 -1.90
CA PHE A 85 15.30 -6.02 -0.63
C PHE A 85 14.81 -7.47 -0.63
N GLU A 86 13.59 -7.71 -1.12
CA GLU A 86 13.04 -9.06 -1.24
C GLU A 86 13.94 -9.95 -2.10
N ARG A 87 14.42 -9.46 -3.25
CA ARG A 87 15.37 -10.17 -4.12
C ARG A 87 16.71 -10.46 -3.46
N MET A 88 17.16 -9.60 -2.56
CA MET A 88 18.37 -9.81 -1.76
C MET A 88 18.17 -10.84 -0.64
N GLY A 89 16.95 -11.37 -0.46
CA GLY A 89 16.61 -12.28 0.61
C GLY A 89 16.41 -11.59 1.97
N VAL A 90 16.26 -10.27 1.98
CA VAL A 90 15.95 -9.51 3.19
C VAL A 90 14.45 -9.67 3.51
N PRO A 91 14.09 -10.12 4.71
CA PRO A 91 12.69 -10.19 5.13
C PRO A 91 12.03 -8.81 5.08
N VAL A 92 10.87 -8.72 4.43
CA VAL A 92 10.09 -7.48 4.30
C VAL A 92 8.67 -7.67 4.84
N ILE A 93 8.22 -6.78 5.70
CA ILE A 93 6.90 -6.81 6.36
C ILE A 93 6.19 -5.46 6.15
N ASN A 94 5.18 -5.34 5.29
CA ASN A 94 4.60 -6.32 4.38
C ASN A 94 5.34 -6.31 3.02
N SER A 95 5.18 -7.39 2.25
CA SER A 95 5.80 -7.54 0.93
C SER A 95 5.30 -6.53 -0.10
N SER A 96 6.07 -6.34 -1.17
CA SER A 96 5.68 -5.48 -2.30
C SER A 96 4.35 -5.93 -2.92
N ASP A 97 4.14 -7.24 -3.05
CA ASP A 97 2.89 -7.80 -3.58
C ASP A 97 1.70 -7.53 -2.64
N ALA A 98 1.89 -7.71 -1.33
CA ALA A 98 0.84 -7.38 -0.37
C ALA A 98 0.46 -5.89 -0.43
N ILE A 99 1.44 -5.00 -0.58
CA ILE A 99 1.21 -3.56 -0.73
C ILE A 99 0.43 -3.27 -2.03
N ASP A 100 0.74 -3.93 -3.14
CA ASP A 100 0.01 -3.76 -4.40
C ASP A 100 -1.42 -4.27 -4.32
N ASN A 101 -1.60 -5.46 -3.76
CA ASN A 101 -2.91 -6.08 -3.60
C ASN A 101 -3.89 -5.21 -2.80
N VAL A 102 -3.44 -4.59 -1.70
CA VAL A 102 -4.31 -3.75 -0.87
C VAL A 102 -4.52 -2.33 -1.42
N LYS A 103 -3.69 -1.89 -2.37
CA LYS A 103 -3.88 -0.58 -3.03
C LYS A 103 -5.02 -0.60 -4.03
N ASP A 104 -5.24 -1.72 -4.69
CA ASP A 104 -6.36 -1.94 -5.59
C ASP A 104 -7.56 -2.47 -4.81
N LYS A 105 -8.58 -1.60 -4.63
CA LYS A 105 -9.78 -1.94 -3.84
C LYS A 105 -10.59 -3.09 -4.47
N LEU A 106 -10.64 -3.15 -5.80
CA LEU A 106 -11.36 -4.23 -6.47
C LEU A 106 -10.60 -5.54 -6.36
N TYR A 107 -9.29 -5.50 -6.59
CA TYR A 107 -8.45 -6.69 -6.49
C TYR A 107 -8.44 -7.26 -5.07
N SER A 108 -8.41 -6.40 -4.05
CA SER A 108 -8.58 -6.84 -2.65
C SER A 108 -9.89 -7.62 -2.45
N HIS A 109 -11.01 -7.14 -3.00
CA HIS A 109 -12.29 -7.84 -2.92
C HIS A 109 -12.27 -9.18 -3.70
N GLN A 110 -11.61 -9.23 -4.86
CA GLN A 110 -11.46 -10.48 -5.61
C GLN A 110 -10.66 -11.53 -4.81
N ILE A 111 -9.56 -11.12 -4.17
CA ILE A 111 -8.75 -12.02 -3.31
C ILE A 111 -9.58 -12.52 -2.12
N LEU A 112 -10.31 -11.64 -1.44
CA LEU A 112 -11.14 -12.01 -0.29
C LEU A 112 -12.25 -12.98 -0.71
N ALA A 113 -12.92 -12.73 -1.84
CA ALA A 113 -13.93 -13.63 -2.39
C ALA A 113 -13.35 -15.01 -2.74
N GLN A 114 -12.19 -15.06 -3.39
CA GLN A 114 -11.50 -16.31 -3.70
C GLN A 114 -11.09 -17.08 -2.43
N SER A 115 -10.86 -16.36 -1.33
CA SER A 115 -10.56 -16.95 -0.02
C SER A 115 -11.81 -17.35 0.77
N ASN A 116 -12.99 -17.32 0.12
CA ASN A 116 -14.28 -17.64 0.73
C ASN A 116 -14.64 -16.79 1.95
N LEU A 117 -14.21 -15.53 1.94
CA LEU A 117 -14.54 -14.55 2.97
C LEU A 117 -15.74 -13.72 2.53
N ASP A 118 -16.60 -13.36 3.48
CA ASP A 118 -17.76 -12.52 3.22
C ASP A 118 -17.32 -11.11 2.81
N ILE A 119 -17.81 -10.69 1.64
CA ILE A 119 -17.60 -9.35 1.11
C ILE A 119 -18.95 -8.73 0.69
N PRO A 120 -19.08 -7.40 0.73
CA PRO A 120 -20.25 -6.75 0.13
C PRO A 120 -20.24 -6.97 -1.39
N ASN A 121 -21.44 -7.12 -1.97
CA ASN A 121 -21.56 -7.16 -3.42
C ASN A 121 -20.88 -5.94 -4.04
N THR A 122 -19.98 -6.19 -4.97
CA THR A 122 -19.14 -5.15 -5.55
C THR A 122 -19.14 -5.27 -7.07
N MET A 123 -19.28 -4.14 -7.74
CA MET A 123 -19.33 -4.06 -9.20
C MET A 123 -18.34 -3.00 -9.70
N LEU A 124 -17.54 -3.33 -10.70
CA LEU A 124 -16.76 -2.37 -11.45
C LEU A 124 -17.58 -1.85 -12.62
N LEU A 125 -17.75 -0.55 -12.69
CA LEU A 125 -18.54 0.11 -13.72
C LEU A 125 -17.64 0.87 -14.70
N LYS A 126 -18.01 0.86 -15.97
CA LYS A 126 -17.44 1.70 -17.06
C LYS A 126 -18.55 2.37 -17.83
N HIS A 127 -18.31 3.56 -18.35
CA HIS A 127 -19.29 4.24 -19.22
C HIS A 127 -19.48 3.54 -20.57
N PRO A 128 -20.71 3.55 -21.13
CA PRO A 128 -21.95 3.99 -20.50
C PRO A 128 -22.43 3.02 -19.42
N ILE A 129 -22.98 3.56 -18.31
CA ILE A 129 -23.43 2.76 -17.17
C ILE A 129 -24.91 2.42 -17.32
N ASP A 130 -25.23 1.15 -17.32
CA ASP A 130 -26.60 0.65 -17.22
C ASP A 130 -27.06 0.69 -15.75
N ILE A 131 -27.96 1.62 -15.45
CA ILE A 131 -28.42 1.86 -14.09
C ILE A 131 -29.46 0.81 -13.66
N ASP A 132 -30.19 0.21 -14.59
CA ASP A 132 -31.11 -0.86 -14.28
C ASP A 132 -30.31 -2.10 -13.85
N PHE A 133 -29.25 -2.42 -14.56
CA PHE A 133 -28.31 -3.47 -14.18
C PHE A 133 -27.71 -3.24 -12.79
N VAL A 134 -27.28 -2.02 -12.46
CA VAL A 134 -26.79 -1.70 -11.11
C VAL A 134 -27.86 -1.89 -10.06
N ASN A 135 -29.10 -1.46 -10.33
CA ASN A 135 -30.20 -1.63 -9.40
C ASN A 135 -30.53 -3.11 -9.13
N ASP A 136 -30.50 -3.94 -10.17
CA ASP A 136 -30.88 -5.35 -10.07
C ASP A 136 -29.83 -6.21 -9.33
N TYR A 137 -28.54 -5.87 -9.46
CA TYR A 137 -27.44 -6.66 -8.88
C TYR A 137 -26.86 -6.08 -7.59
N ILE A 138 -26.90 -4.78 -7.39
CA ILE A 138 -26.41 -4.10 -6.18
C ILE A 138 -27.56 -3.56 -5.33
N GLY A 139 -28.53 -2.89 -5.97
CA GLY A 139 -29.60 -2.18 -5.27
C GLY A 139 -29.16 -0.88 -4.63
N PHE A 140 -30.07 -0.27 -3.86
CA PHE A 140 -29.84 0.95 -3.10
C PHE A 140 -30.29 0.75 -1.65
N PRO A 141 -29.57 1.32 -0.63
CA PRO A 141 -28.45 2.24 -0.76
C PRO A 141 -27.16 1.57 -1.25
N ALA A 142 -26.36 2.28 -2.02
CA ALA A 142 -25.09 1.79 -2.56
C ALA A 142 -23.96 2.79 -2.28
N ILE A 143 -22.76 2.28 -2.05
CA ILE A 143 -21.55 3.08 -1.92
C ILE A 143 -20.84 3.15 -3.28
N VAL A 144 -20.70 4.36 -3.81
CA VAL A 144 -19.94 4.64 -5.02
C VAL A 144 -18.52 5.06 -4.61
N LYS A 145 -17.51 4.39 -5.17
CA LYS A 145 -16.10 4.68 -4.86
C LYS A 145 -15.33 4.93 -6.14
N THR A 146 -14.43 5.90 -6.15
CA THR A 146 -13.38 5.98 -7.18
C THR A 146 -12.40 4.81 -7.02
N ILE A 147 -11.86 4.32 -8.15
CA ILE A 147 -10.89 3.21 -8.17
C ILE A 147 -9.66 3.57 -7.32
N SER A 148 -9.16 4.79 -7.46
CA SER A 148 -8.03 5.33 -6.71
C SER A 148 -8.51 6.37 -5.69
N GLY A 149 -7.83 6.44 -4.55
CA GLY A 149 -8.13 7.42 -3.50
C GLY A 149 -7.87 6.86 -2.11
N SER A 150 -7.66 7.76 -1.14
CA SER A 150 -7.41 7.43 0.27
C SER A 150 -8.15 8.42 1.17
N TYR A 151 -8.21 8.10 2.46
CA TYR A 151 -8.87 8.96 3.47
C TYR A 151 -10.35 9.27 3.17
N GLY A 152 -11.08 8.33 2.57
CA GLY A 152 -12.50 8.52 2.23
C GLY A 152 -12.76 9.48 1.06
N ARG A 153 -11.74 10.07 0.44
CA ARG A 153 -11.92 10.91 -0.74
C ARG A 153 -12.41 10.07 -1.91
N GLY A 154 -13.46 10.56 -2.59
CA GLY A 154 -14.10 9.83 -3.69
C GLY A 154 -14.96 8.66 -3.23
N VAL A 155 -15.51 8.71 -2.01
CA VAL A 155 -16.50 7.75 -1.49
C VAL A 155 -17.81 8.47 -1.26
N PHE A 156 -18.88 8.00 -1.89
CA PHE A 156 -20.20 8.63 -1.88
C PHE A 156 -21.28 7.61 -1.55
N LEU A 157 -22.27 8.00 -0.76
CA LEU A 157 -23.48 7.20 -0.53
C LEU A 157 -24.55 7.63 -1.55
N ALA A 158 -25.05 6.68 -2.30
CA ALA A 158 -26.27 6.83 -3.11
C ALA A 158 -27.41 6.08 -2.42
N GLU A 159 -28.29 6.79 -1.75
CA GLU A 159 -29.46 6.18 -1.06
C GLU A 159 -30.54 5.76 -2.05
N THR A 160 -30.57 6.42 -3.21
CA THR A 160 -31.57 6.19 -4.24
C THR A 160 -30.96 6.17 -5.65
N ARG A 161 -31.68 5.54 -6.59
CA ARG A 161 -31.36 5.55 -8.01
C ARG A 161 -31.17 6.98 -8.56
N LYS A 162 -31.95 7.94 -8.09
CA LYS A 162 -31.86 9.34 -8.52
C LYS A 162 -30.53 9.97 -8.08
N GLN A 163 -30.14 9.78 -6.83
CA GLN A 163 -28.85 10.25 -6.32
C GLN A 163 -27.69 9.58 -7.06
N PHE A 164 -27.77 8.28 -7.34
CA PHE A 164 -26.75 7.58 -8.11
C PHE A 164 -26.57 8.22 -9.50
N LYS A 165 -27.67 8.51 -10.23
CA LYS A 165 -27.60 9.23 -11.52
C LYS A 165 -26.92 10.59 -11.42
N GLN A 166 -27.21 11.34 -10.35
CA GLN A 166 -26.60 12.64 -10.11
C GLN A 166 -25.08 12.51 -9.87
N LEU A 167 -24.65 11.55 -9.06
CA LEU A 167 -23.23 11.28 -8.82
C LEU A 167 -22.49 10.94 -10.12
N LEU A 168 -23.08 10.11 -10.98
CA LEU A 168 -22.48 9.75 -12.28
C LEU A 168 -22.35 10.94 -13.24
N SER A 169 -23.24 11.92 -13.16
CA SER A 169 -23.15 13.12 -14.02
C SER A 169 -22.07 14.11 -13.55
N MET A 170 -21.48 13.90 -12.37
CA MET A 170 -20.42 14.72 -11.80
C MET A 170 -19.03 14.09 -11.97
N ALA A 171 -18.97 12.84 -12.41
CA ALA A 171 -17.73 12.06 -12.58
C ALA A 171 -17.28 12.07 -14.04
#